data_a8f47e52e352cea11765422d3f4375d6
#
_entry.id   a8f47e52e352cea11765422d3f4375d6
#
_cell.length_a   1.000
_cell.length_b   1.000
_cell.length_c   1.000
_cell.angle_alpha   90.00
_cell.angle_beta   90.00
_cell.angle_gamma   90.00
#
_symmetry.space_group_name_H-M   'P 1'
#
loop_
_entity.id
_entity.type
_entity.pdbx_description
1 polymer ?
#
loop_
_entity_poly.entity_id
_entity_poly.type
_entity_poly.pdbx_seq_one_letter_code
_entity_poly.pdbx_strand_id
1 'polypeptide(L)'
;MFITFSMAVMRMSGAIGFNPLFGKSNFPVKIRAYFVFALSLLLYLSADQTQMAYPGSMAEYILMLAGELFLGAVLAFAMELAFLTIRFASSIMDYSMGLSMAQVYDPQYGTQSTVSSGIYYAFMVLIFFASNSHLRLLALFYQSVQLIPYGKVTFNPMLVHVITDGFCQGILTGMQFAFPMIAIELVTELAMGILMRIIPQINVFTVNFQVKIIMGLLMMLLLFSPMADYIDTIFTYMYQMMWKLLSNMKPV
;
A
#
# COMPACT_ATOMS: atom_id res chain seq x y z
N MET A 1 -26.87 -1.09 21.47
CA MET A 1 -25.52 -1.08 21.99
C MET A 1 -24.66 -2.22 21.42
N PHE A 2 -24.99 -3.50 21.63
CA PHE A 2 -24.23 -4.64 21.12
C PHE A 2 -24.13 -4.68 19.57
N ILE A 3 -25.25 -4.46 18.86
CA ILE A 3 -25.33 -4.48 17.40
C ILE A 3 -24.41 -3.44 16.76
N THR A 4 -24.45 -2.21 17.24
CA THR A 4 -23.61 -1.10 16.72
C THR A 4 -22.15 -1.29 17.00
N PHE A 5 -21.81 -1.80 18.18
CA PHE A 5 -20.43 -2.12 18.51
C PHE A 5 -19.87 -3.26 17.63
N SER A 6 -20.69 -4.30 17.37
CA SER A 6 -20.27 -5.38 16.46
C SER A 6 -20.03 -4.88 15.02
N MET A 7 -20.81 -3.92 14.53
CA MET A 7 -20.56 -3.27 13.24
C MET A 7 -19.25 -2.48 13.24
N ALA A 8 -18.95 -1.74 14.31
CA ALA A 8 -17.66 -1.07 14.47
C ALA A 8 -16.47 -2.04 14.45
N VAL A 9 -16.61 -3.17 15.16
CA VAL A 9 -15.60 -4.25 15.16
C VAL A 9 -15.41 -4.83 13.76
N MET A 10 -16.47 -5.07 13.01
CA MET A 10 -16.38 -5.60 11.64
C MET A 10 -15.68 -4.61 10.69
N ARG A 11 -16.03 -3.32 10.75
CA ARG A 11 -15.35 -2.28 9.95
C ARG A 11 -13.85 -2.22 10.26
N MET A 12 -13.48 -2.18 11.53
CA MET A 12 -12.06 -2.15 11.93
C MET A 12 -11.35 -3.47 11.66
N SER A 13 -12.04 -4.60 11.77
CA SER A 13 -11.47 -5.91 11.39
C SER A 13 -11.10 -5.95 9.90
N GLY A 14 -11.94 -5.42 9.03
CA GLY A 14 -11.62 -5.25 7.61
C GLY A 14 -10.45 -4.28 7.39
N ALA A 15 -10.48 -3.11 8.02
CA ALA A 15 -9.49 -2.06 7.86
C ALA A 15 -8.10 -2.44 8.38
N ILE A 16 -8.01 -3.26 9.44
CA ILE A 16 -6.74 -3.71 10.03
C ILE A 16 -6.34 -5.09 9.49
N GLY A 17 -7.31 -5.99 9.27
CA GLY A 17 -7.02 -7.36 8.81
C GLY A 17 -6.35 -7.42 7.44
N PHE A 18 -6.75 -6.56 6.52
CA PHE A 18 -6.20 -6.47 5.17
C PHE A 18 -5.14 -5.37 5.03
N ASN A 19 -4.74 -4.72 6.13
CA ASN A 19 -3.77 -3.63 6.12
C ASN A 19 -2.34 -4.16 5.88
N PRO A 20 -1.53 -3.53 5.00
CA PRO A 20 -0.16 -3.97 4.72
C PRO A 20 0.79 -3.87 5.92
N LEU A 21 0.56 -2.93 6.84
CA LEU A 21 1.40 -2.74 8.02
C LEU A 21 0.97 -3.61 9.20
N PHE A 22 -0.33 -3.61 9.51
CA PHE A 22 -0.87 -4.22 10.73
C PHE A 22 -1.49 -5.59 10.49
N GLY A 23 -1.93 -5.90 9.27
CA GLY A 23 -2.69 -7.10 8.91
C GLY A 23 -1.83 -8.35 8.66
N LYS A 24 -0.53 -8.20 8.37
CA LYS A 24 0.33 -9.31 7.97
C LYS A 24 1.12 -9.93 9.13
N SER A 25 1.93 -10.93 8.84
CA SER A 25 2.58 -11.84 9.82
C SER A 25 3.49 -11.16 10.85
N ASN A 26 3.86 -9.90 10.66
CA ASN A 26 4.75 -9.17 11.55
C ASN A 26 4.14 -8.88 12.93
N PHE A 27 2.80 -8.90 13.04
CA PHE A 27 2.12 -8.67 14.31
C PHE A 27 1.43 -9.95 14.80
N PRO A 28 1.69 -10.40 16.04
CA PRO A 28 0.96 -11.50 16.66
C PRO A 28 -0.55 -11.26 16.61
N VAL A 29 -1.32 -12.32 16.32
CA VAL A 29 -2.79 -12.25 16.18
C VAL A 29 -3.45 -11.58 17.39
N LYS A 30 -2.92 -11.83 18.60
CA LYS A 30 -3.44 -11.21 19.85
C LYS A 30 -3.30 -9.68 19.85
N ILE A 31 -2.14 -9.15 19.45
CA ILE A 31 -1.90 -7.69 19.38
C ILE A 31 -2.83 -7.06 18.37
N ARG A 32 -3.01 -7.69 17.22
CA ARG A 32 -3.93 -7.24 16.18
C ARG A 32 -5.39 -7.21 16.67
N ALA A 33 -5.82 -8.23 17.39
CA ALA A 33 -7.16 -8.28 17.98
C ALA A 33 -7.38 -7.15 18.99
N TYR A 34 -6.40 -6.88 19.88
CA TYR A 34 -6.48 -5.76 20.81
C TYR A 34 -6.52 -4.40 20.11
N PHE A 35 -5.76 -4.26 19.04
CA PHE A 35 -5.73 -3.01 18.26
C PHE A 35 -7.08 -2.77 17.54
N VAL A 36 -7.66 -3.81 16.93
CA VAL A 36 -9.02 -3.75 16.36
C VAL A 36 -10.03 -3.37 17.42
N PHE A 37 -9.98 -4.01 18.60
CA PHE A 37 -10.93 -3.74 19.68
C PHE A 37 -10.82 -2.30 20.19
N ALA A 38 -9.60 -1.81 20.44
CA ALA A 38 -9.34 -0.45 20.92
C ALA A 38 -9.85 0.61 19.93
N LEU A 39 -9.55 0.45 18.64
CA LEU A 39 -10.04 1.36 17.59
C LEU A 39 -11.55 1.29 17.45
N SER A 40 -12.13 0.09 17.50
CA SER A 40 -13.60 -0.08 17.44
C SER A 40 -14.30 0.60 18.58
N LEU A 41 -13.74 0.52 19.80
CA LEU A 41 -14.27 1.19 20.96
C LEU A 41 -14.19 2.72 20.82
N LEU A 42 -13.05 3.24 20.36
CA LEU A 42 -12.86 4.67 20.15
C LEU A 42 -13.86 5.21 19.12
N LEU A 43 -14.01 4.53 17.99
CA LEU A 43 -14.95 4.93 16.92
C LEU A 43 -16.41 4.78 17.35
N TYR A 44 -16.75 3.75 18.11
CA TYR A 44 -18.09 3.56 18.65
C TYR A 44 -18.49 4.69 19.61
N LEU A 45 -17.58 5.12 20.49
CA LEU A 45 -17.82 6.23 21.44
C LEU A 45 -17.96 7.58 20.76
N SER A 46 -17.35 7.75 19.58
CA SER A 46 -17.40 8.99 18.80
C SER A 46 -18.52 9.01 17.74
N ALA A 47 -19.24 7.90 17.56
CA ALA A 47 -20.31 7.79 16.57
C ALA A 47 -21.62 8.40 17.07
N ASP A 48 -22.32 9.11 16.18
CA ASP A 48 -23.68 9.57 16.44
C ASP A 48 -24.66 8.39 16.35
N GLN A 49 -25.14 7.94 17.51
CA GLN A 49 -26.01 6.77 17.63
C GLN A 49 -27.43 7.00 17.03
N THR A 50 -27.82 8.25 16.80
CA THR A 50 -29.16 8.59 16.28
C THR A 50 -29.30 8.28 14.78
N GLN A 51 -28.18 8.19 14.04
CA GLN A 51 -28.19 7.99 12.59
C GLN A 51 -28.02 6.54 12.16
N MET A 52 -27.87 5.61 13.08
CA MET A 52 -27.58 4.21 12.79
C MET A 52 -28.79 3.44 12.28
N ALA A 53 -28.55 2.47 11.38
CA ALA A 53 -29.58 1.53 10.96
C ALA A 53 -29.64 0.33 11.92
N TYR A 54 -30.86 -0.08 12.25
CA TYR A 54 -31.10 -1.29 13.04
C TYR A 54 -31.69 -2.38 12.17
N PRO A 55 -31.17 -3.61 12.22
CA PRO A 55 -31.63 -4.71 11.40
C PRO A 55 -33.03 -5.16 11.87
N GLY A 56 -33.94 -5.40 10.92
CA GLY A 56 -35.27 -5.96 11.18
C GLY A 56 -35.28 -7.51 11.22
N SER A 57 -34.21 -8.14 10.68
CA SER A 57 -34.07 -9.59 10.63
C SER A 57 -32.60 -10.02 10.82
N MET A 58 -32.40 -11.31 11.16
CA MET A 58 -31.07 -11.88 11.31
C MET A 58 -30.27 -11.87 9.98
N ALA A 59 -30.96 -12.07 8.85
CA ALA A 59 -30.34 -12.01 7.53
C ALA A 59 -29.84 -10.59 7.20
N GLU A 60 -30.63 -9.59 7.49
CA GLU A 60 -30.26 -8.17 7.31
C GLU A 60 -29.05 -7.80 8.18
N TYR A 61 -29.01 -8.28 9.43
CA TYR A 61 -27.89 -8.07 10.32
C TYR A 61 -26.58 -8.63 9.74
N ILE A 62 -26.61 -9.85 9.21
CA ILE A 62 -25.43 -10.47 8.58
C ILE A 62 -24.98 -9.66 7.36
N LEU A 63 -25.91 -9.18 6.53
CA LEU A 63 -25.59 -8.34 5.37
C LEU A 63 -24.97 -7.00 5.79
N MET A 64 -25.49 -6.37 6.84
CA MET A 64 -24.91 -5.14 7.39
C MET A 64 -23.49 -5.37 7.91
N LEU A 65 -23.23 -6.46 8.64
CA LEU A 65 -21.90 -6.82 9.11
C LEU A 65 -20.93 -7.08 7.95
N ALA A 66 -21.36 -7.78 6.90
CA ALA A 66 -20.57 -8.01 5.71
C ALA A 66 -20.25 -6.71 4.97
N GLY A 67 -21.21 -5.79 4.85
CA GLY A 67 -21.00 -4.46 4.28
C GLY A 67 -19.97 -3.64 5.05
N GLU A 68 -20.00 -3.68 6.37
CA GLU A 68 -19.03 -3.00 7.24
C GLU A 68 -17.61 -3.59 7.08
N LEU A 69 -17.51 -4.92 7.05
CA LEU A 69 -16.23 -5.61 6.80
C LEU A 69 -15.66 -5.23 5.42
N PHE A 70 -16.53 -5.21 4.40
CA PHE A 70 -16.13 -4.85 3.04
C PHE A 70 -15.64 -3.40 2.95
N LEU A 71 -16.35 -2.46 3.59
CA LEU A 71 -15.91 -1.07 3.66
C LEU A 71 -14.51 -0.96 4.28
N GLY A 72 -14.29 -1.62 5.42
CA GLY A 72 -12.97 -1.69 6.04
C GLY A 72 -11.89 -2.28 5.11
N ALA A 73 -12.23 -3.40 4.45
CA ALA A 73 -11.32 -4.08 3.52
C ALA A 73 -10.95 -3.21 2.31
N VAL A 74 -11.90 -2.44 1.77
CA VAL A 74 -11.67 -1.52 0.65
C VAL A 74 -10.72 -0.38 1.04
N LEU A 75 -10.83 0.15 2.27
CA LEU A 75 -9.89 1.14 2.78
C LEU A 75 -8.48 0.56 2.96
N ALA A 76 -8.38 -0.64 3.52
CA ALA A 76 -7.11 -1.34 3.65
C ALA A 76 -6.48 -1.67 2.28
N PHE A 77 -7.30 -2.01 1.28
CA PHE A 77 -6.85 -2.27 -0.08
C PHE A 77 -6.23 -1.03 -0.74
N ALA A 78 -6.79 0.15 -0.54
CA ALA A 78 -6.17 1.39 -1.03
C ALA A 78 -4.76 1.61 -0.44
N MET A 79 -4.58 1.26 0.83
CA MET A 79 -3.26 1.29 1.47
C MET A 79 -2.33 0.21 0.90
N GLU A 80 -2.83 -1.01 0.67
CA GLU A 80 -2.06 -2.08 0.04
C GLU A 80 -1.56 -1.67 -1.35
N LEU A 81 -2.40 -0.99 -2.16
CA LEU A 81 -1.98 -0.49 -3.47
C LEU A 81 -0.82 0.50 -3.38
N ALA A 82 -0.82 1.40 -2.40
CA ALA A 82 0.29 2.33 -2.19
C ALA A 82 1.61 1.59 -1.89
N PHE A 83 1.57 0.57 -1.04
CA PHE A 83 2.73 -0.26 -0.73
C PHE A 83 3.17 -1.14 -1.91
N LEU A 84 2.21 -1.68 -2.67
CA LEU A 84 2.49 -2.41 -3.90
C LEU A 84 3.17 -1.55 -4.96
N THR A 85 2.82 -0.27 -5.08
CA THR A 85 3.46 0.68 -6.00
C THR A 85 4.97 0.75 -5.78
N ILE A 86 5.41 0.90 -4.55
CA ILE A 86 6.85 0.95 -4.21
C ILE A 86 7.53 -0.41 -4.44
N ARG A 87 6.89 -1.50 -4.06
CA ARG A 87 7.44 -2.85 -4.30
C ARG A 87 7.57 -3.16 -5.78
N PHE A 88 6.60 -2.78 -6.57
CA PHE A 88 6.64 -2.90 -8.02
C PHE A 88 7.79 -2.10 -8.62
N ALA A 89 7.91 -0.82 -8.25
CA ALA A 89 8.99 0.05 -8.70
C ALA A 89 10.38 -0.50 -8.34
N SER A 90 10.58 -0.89 -7.09
CA SER A 90 11.86 -1.44 -6.62
C SER A 90 12.20 -2.77 -7.29
N SER A 91 11.22 -3.61 -7.58
CA SER A 91 11.45 -4.86 -8.32
C SER A 91 11.93 -4.58 -9.75
N ILE A 92 11.36 -3.59 -10.43
CA ILE A 92 11.80 -3.18 -11.77
C ILE A 92 13.25 -2.64 -11.72
N MET A 93 13.57 -1.84 -10.70
CA MET A 93 14.95 -1.35 -10.51
C MET A 93 15.92 -2.51 -10.33
N ASP A 94 15.61 -3.48 -9.47
CA ASP A 94 16.46 -4.65 -9.24
C ASP A 94 16.59 -5.53 -10.49
N TYR A 95 15.54 -5.65 -11.29
CA TYR A 95 15.64 -6.30 -12.59
C TYR A 95 16.61 -5.61 -13.53
N SER A 96 16.58 -4.28 -13.61
CA SER A 96 17.47 -3.52 -14.49
C SER A 96 18.93 -3.61 -14.06
N MET A 97 19.20 -3.62 -12.75
CA MET A 97 20.52 -3.79 -12.15
C MET A 97 21.07 -5.22 -12.22
N GLY A 98 20.21 -6.22 -12.55
CA GLY A 98 20.59 -7.63 -12.49
C GLY A 98 20.55 -8.25 -11.08
N LEU A 99 20.11 -7.52 -10.08
CA LEU A 99 19.96 -8.01 -8.70
C LEU A 99 18.77 -8.96 -8.51
N SER A 100 17.99 -9.20 -9.54
CA SER A 100 16.86 -10.14 -9.49
C SER A 100 17.26 -11.58 -9.15
N MET A 101 18.52 -11.95 -9.33
CA MET A 101 19.05 -13.25 -8.91
C MET A 101 19.35 -13.32 -7.39
N ALA A 102 19.51 -12.19 -6.72
CA ALA A 102 19.73 -12.09 -5.27
C ALA A 102 18.43 -11.89 -4.52
N GLN A 103 17.49 -12.84 -4.69
CA GLN A 103 16.19 -12.77 -4.02
C GLN A 103 16.29 -13.26 -2.58
N VAL A 104 15.59 -12.57 -1.68
CA VAL A 104 15.50 -12.92 -0.27
C VAL A 104 14.05 -13.32 0.05
N TYR A 105 13.88 -14.34 0.86
CA TYR A 105 12.55 -14.75 1.32
C TYR A 105 11.95 -13.65 2.21
N ASP A 106 10.78 -13.14 1.81
CA ASP A 106 10.00 -12.17 2.57
C ASP A 106 8.92 -12.90 3.39
N PRO A 107 9.07 -13.00 4.71
CA PRO A 107 8.10 -13.71 5.55
C PRO A 107 6.73 -13.00 5.63
N GLN A 108 6.67 -11.71 5.30
CA GLN A 108 5.43 -10.92 5.33
C GLN A 108 4.45 -11.33 4.23
N TYR A 109 4.98 -11.66 3.06
CA TYR A 109 4.18 -12.05 1.88
C TYR A 109 4.30 -13.54 1.55
N GLY A 110 5.19 -14.27 2.21
CA GLY A 110 5.43 -15.69 1.94
C GLY A 110 6.05 -15.94 0.56
N THR A 111 6.65 -14.92 -0.05
CA THR A 111 7.24 -14.96 -1.39
C THR A 111 8.68 -14.46 -1.36
N GLN A 112 9.39 -14.70 -2.45
CA GLN A 112 10.71 -14.11 -2.64
C GLN A 112 10.54 -12.62 -3.02
N SER A 113 11.27 -11.75 -2.34
CA SER A 113 11.36 -10.33 -2.66
C SER A 113 12.77 -9.95 -3.06
N THR A 114 12.90 -8.90 -3.83
CA THR A 114 14.19 -8.37 -4.23
C THR A 114 14.83 -7.56 -3.08
N VAL A 115 16.15 -7.44 -3.09
CA VAL A 115 16.90 -6.78 -2.00
C VAL A 115 16.46 -5.33 -1.80
N SER A 116 16.35 -4.57 -2.89
CA SER A 116 15.94 -3.16 -2.83
C SER A 116 14.50 -3.01 -2.35
N SER A 117 13.61 -3.96 -2.66
CA SER A 117 12.21 -3.95 -2.21
C SER A 117 12.10 -3.90 -0.69
N GLY A 118 12.94 -4.66 0.04
CA GLY A 118 12.97 -4.62 1.50
C GLY A 118 13.41 -3.27 2.06
N ILE A 119 14.44 -2.67 1.45
CA ILE A 119 14.96 -1.34 1.84
C ILE A 119 13.90 -0.27 1.62
N TYR A 120 13.30 -0.23 0.43
CA TYR A 120 12.28 0.75 0.08
C TYR A 120 11.00 0.59 0.91
N TYR A 121 10.61 -0.65 1.22
CA TYR A 121 9.51 -0.92 2.13
C TYR A 121 9.78 -0.37 3.55
N ALA A 122 10.95 -0.65 4.11
CA ALA A 122 11.33 -0.14 5.42
C ALA A 122 11.35 1.40 5.46
N PHE A 123 11.87 2.02 4.40
CA PHE A 123 11.89 3.47 4.25
C PHE A 123 10.49 4.07 4.12
N MET A 124 9.59 3.41 3.37
CA MET A 124 8.18 3.81 3.28
C MET A 124 7.48 3.76 4.63
N VAL A 125 7.72 2.71 5.43
CA VAL A 125 7.19 2.60 6.80
C VAL A 125 7.72 3.72 7.68
N LEU A 126 9.02 4.02 7.59
CA LEU A 126 9.64 5.10 8.37
C LEU A 126 9.01 6.46 8.02
N ILE A 127 8.85 6.77 6.73
CA ILE A 127 8.22 8.02 6.29
C ILE A 127 6.75 8.06 6.73
N PHE A 128 6.02 6.93 6.67
CA PHE A 128 4.62 6.86 7.12
C PHE A 128 4.45 7.33 8.56
N PHE A 129 5.38 6.96 9.45
CA PHE A 129 5.35 7.42 10.83
C PHE A 129 5.93 8.83 11.00
N ALA A 130 7.02 9.16 10.31
CA ALA A 130 7.68 10.46 10.40
C ALA A 130 6.83 11.63 9.87
N SER A 131 6.08 11.41 8.79
CA SER A 131 5.17 12.40 8.19
C SER A 131 3.81 12.50 8.89
N ASN A 132 3.62 11.82 10.03
CA ASN A 132 2.32 11.73 10.72
C ASN A 132 1.17 11.14 9.86
N SER A 133 1.49 10.39 8.82
CA SER A 133 0.50 9.74 7.95
C SER A 133 -0.36 8.74 8.72
N HIS A 134 0.14 8.12 9.78
CA HIS A 134 -0.64 7.27 10.68
C HIS A 134 -1.79 8.05 11.37
N LEU A 135 -1.59 9.32 11.73
CA LEU A 135 -2.65 10.16 12.31
C LEU A 135 -3.70 10.54 11.25
N ARG A 136 -3.28 10.82 10.01
CA ARG A 136 -4.21 11.04 8.89
C ARG A 136 -5.07 9.81 8.63
N LEU A 137 -4.49 8.60 8.72
CA LEU A 137 -5.23 7.35 8.58
C LEU A 137 -6.29 7.20 9.68
N LEU A 138 -5.94 7.46 10.93
CA LEU A 138 -6.89 7.43 12.04
C LEU A 138 -8.01 8.47 11.87
N ALA A 139 -7.68 9.68 11.42
CA ALA A 139 -8.67 10.71 11.11
C ALA A 139 -9.63 10.28 9.99
N LEU A 140 -9.12 9.56 8.99
CA LEU A 140 -9.93 9.01 7.90
C LEU A 140 -10.88 7.91 8.40
N PHE A 141 -10.44 7.04 9.31
CA PHE A 141 -11.32 6.05 9.96
C PHE A 141 -12.43 6.74 10.76
N TYR A 142 -12.11 7.80 11.50
CA TYR A 142 -13.10 8.60 12.20
C TYR A 142 -14.11 9.25 11.23
N GLN A 143 -13.63 9.87 10.16
CA GLN A 143 -14.47 10.47 9.13
C GLN A 143 -15.35 9.43 8.41
N SER A 144 -14.87 8.20 8.26
CA SER A 144 -15.65 7.12 7.66
C SER A 144 -16.94 6.82 8.43
N VAL A 145 -16.93 6.97 9.75
CA VAL A 145 -18.11 6.76 10.60
C VAL A 145 -19.09 7.93 10.49
N GLN A 146 -18.57 9.15 10.36
CA GLN A 146 -19.41 10.34 10.18
C GLN A 146 -20.09 10.37 8.79
N LEU A 147 -19.36 9.96 7.75
CA LEU A 147 -19.89 9.94 6.38
C LEU A 147 -20.84 8.79 6.13
N ILE A 148 -20.54 7.63 6.69
CA ILE A 148 -21.29 6.38 6.50
C ILE A 148 -21.62 5.83 7.87
N PRO A 149 -22.79 6.20 8.43
CA PRO A 149 -23.26 5.65 9.70
C PRO A 149 -23.36 4.12 9.65
N TYR A 150 -23.15 3.46 10.78
CA TYR A 150 -23.17 2.00 10.84
C TYR A 150 -24.47 1.39 10.30
N GLY A 151 -24.31 0.36 9.46
CA GLY A 151 -25.41 -0.35 8.81
C GLY A 151 -25.97 0.32 7.56
N LYS A 152 -25.42 1.48 7.14
CA LYS A 152 -25.88 2.22 5.94
C LYS A 152 -24.88 2.22 4.80
N VAL A 153 -24.07 1.18 4.69
CA VAL A 153 -23.09 1.03 3.58
C VAL A 153 -23.85 0.78 2.28
N THR A 154 -23.58 1.58 1.25
CA THR A 154 -24.15 1.39 -0.09
C THR A 154 -23.05 1.08 -1.10
N PHE A 155 -23.39 0.32 -2.13
CA PHE A 155 -22.42 -0.08 -3.17
C PHE A 155 -22.81 0.57 -4.50
N ASN A 156 -22.03 1.59 -4.89
CA ASN A 156 -22.18 2.21 -6.20
C ASN A 156 -21.29 1.48 -7.21
N PRO A 157 -21.76 1.15 -8.43
CA PRO A 157 -20.92 0.59 -9.50
C PRO A 157 -19.66 1.41 -9.80
N MET A 158 -19.64 2.70 -9.51
CA MET A 158 -18.49 3.59 -9.65
C MET A 158 -17.27 3.17 -8.78
N LEU A 159 -17.48 2.38 -7.73
CA LEU A 159 -16.38 1.84 -6.89
C LEU A 159 -15.38 1.05 -7.72
N VAL A 160 -15.85 0.27 -8.71
CA VAL A 160 -14.98 -0.50 -9.60
C VAL A 160 -14.06 0.42 -10.39
N HIS A 161 -14.58 1.52 -10.91
CA HIS A 161 -13.78 2.53 -11.62
C HIS A 161 -12.74 3.18 -10.71
N VAL A 162 -13.11 3.56 -9.49
CA VAL A 162 -12.15 4.15 -8.53
C VAL A 162 -11.01 3.17 -8.20
N ILE A 163 -11.32 1.88 -8.02
CA ILE A 163 -10.33 0.84 -7.76
C ILE A 163 -9.40 0.65 -8.97
N THR A 164 -9.98 0.54 -10.17
CA THR A 164 -9.22 0.35 -11.41
C THR A 164 -8.31 1.55 -11.69
N ASP A 165 -8.83 2.76 -11.55
CA ASP A 165 -8.05 4.00 -11.73
C ASP A 165 -6.92 4.09 -10.70
N GLY A 166 -7.20 3.74 -9.44
CA GLY A 166 -6.18 3.70 -8.39
C GLY A 166 -5.06 2.71 -8.69
N PHE A 167 -5.41 1.52 -9.21
CA PHE A 167 -4.44 0.52 -9.64
C PHE A 167 -3.58 1.00 -10.83
N CYS A 168 -4.23 1.54 -11.88
CA CYS A 168 -3.52 2.10 -13.03
C CYS A 168 -2.59 3.25 -12.63
N GLN A 169 -3.08 4.15 -11.78
CA GLN A 169 -2.27 5.24 -11.25
C GLN A 169 -1.08 4.74 -10.42
N GLY A 170 -1.28 3.70 -9.61
CA GLY A 170 -0.20 3.06 -8.86
C GLY A 170 0.90 2.50 -9.78
N ILE A 171 0.52 1.79 -10.85
CA ILE A 171 1.48 1.28 -11.84
C ILE A 171 2.23 2.43 -12.51
N LEU A 172 1.53 3.46 -12.99
CA LEU A 172 2.14 4.62 -13.65
C LEU A 172 3.13 5.33 -12.71
N THR A 173 2.72 5.55 -11.47
CA THR A 173 3.57 6.18 -10.46
C THR A 173 4.79 5.31 -10.15
N GLY A 174 4.62 4.00 -10.00
CA GLY A 174 5.74 3.07 -9.81
C GLY A 174 6.74 3.08 -10.97
N MET A 175 6.24 3.10 -12.21
CA MET A 175 7.08 3.21 -13.41
C MET A 175 7.85 4.54 -13.47
N GLN A 176 7.18 5.65 -13.17
CA GLN A 176 7.83 6.97 -13.10
C GLN A 176 8.95 7.00 -12.07
N PHE A 177 8.75 6.35 -10.92
CA PHE A 177 9.76 6.24 -9.89
C PHE A 177 10.97 5.38 -10.33
N ALA A 178 10.73 4.28 -11.04
CA ALA A 178 11.79 3.40 -11.54
C ALA A 178 12.53 3.98 -12.76
N PHE A 179 11.91 4.90 -13.50
CA PHE A 179 12.39 5.38 -14.79
C PHE A 179 13.83 5.95 -14.76
N PRO A 180 14.26 6.79 -13.81
CA PRO A 180 15.63 7.28 -13.77
C PRO A 180 16.66 6.15 -13.65
N MET A 181 16.34 5.10 -12.89
CA MET A 181 17.20 3.93 -12.74
C MET A 181 17.29 3.16 -14.05
N ILE A 182 16.15 2.90 -14.69
CA ILE A 182 16.11 2.20 -15.98
C ILE A 182 16.93 2.97 -17.03
N ALA A 183 16.80 4.30 -17.06
CA ALA A 183 17.51 5.14 -18.03
C ALA A 183 19.03 5.04 -17.88
N ILE A 184 19.55 5.12 -16.66
CA ILE A 184 21.01 5.04 -16.44
C ILE A 184 21.53 3.62 -16.73
N GLU A 185 20.75 2.58 -16.39
CA GLU A 185 21.12 1.20 -16.68
C GLU A 185 21.15 0.92 -18.19
N LEU A 186 20.23 1.47 -18.97
CA LEU A 186 20.27 1.39 -20.44
C LEU A 186 21.51 2.10 -21.02
N VAL A 187 21.85 3.28 -20.51
CA VAL A 187 23.08 3.98 -20.93
C VAL A 187 24.33 3.16 -20.57
N THR A 188 24.36 2.56 -19.38
CA THR A 188 25.44 1.67 -18.95
C THR A 188 25.57 0.46 -19.89
N GLU A 189 24.46 -0.14 -20.28
CA GLU A 189 24.44 -1.30 -21.18
C GLU A 189 24.94 -0.94 -22.60
N LEU A 190 24.54 0.23 -23.10
CA LEU A 190 25.08 0.74 -24.38
C LEU A 190 26.57 1.01 -24.30
N ALA A 191 27.06 1.63 -23.22
CA ALA A 191 28.47 1.89 -23.02
C ALA A 191 29.29 0.59 -22.96
N MET A 192 28.77 -0.42 -22.25
CA MET A 192 29.40 -1.74 -22.20
C MET A 192 29.38 -2.44 -23.57
N GLY A 193 28.32 -2.32 -24.34
CA GLY A 193 28.25 -2.83 -25.72
C GLY A 193 29.30 -2.23 -26.65
N ILE A 194 29.59 -0.93 -26.52
CA ILE A 194 30.66 -0.25 -27.25
C ILE A 194 32.04 -0.75 -26.77
N LEU A 195 32.25 -0.87 -25.45
CA LEU A 195 33.50 -1.35 -24.87
C LEU A 195 33.85 -2.76 -25.36
N MET A 196 32.84 -3.65 -25.45
CA MET A 196 33.04 -5.00 -26.00
C MET A 196 33.61 -5.00 -27.42
N ARG A 197 33.22 -4.03 -28.22
CA ARG A 197 33.66 -3.91 -29.61
C ARG A 197 35.12 -3.43 -29.72
N ILE A 198 35.55 -2.60 -28.75
CA ILE A 198 36.91 -2.01 -28.74
C ILE A 198 37.89 -2.99 -28.10
N ILE A 199 37.50 -3.70 -27.05
CA ILE A 199 38.40 -4.58 -26.28
C ILE A 199 37.73 -5.97 -26.11
N PRO A 200 37.79 -6.83 -27.15
CA PRO A 200 37.13 -8.12 -27.12
C PRO A 200 37.75 -9.16 -26.17
N GLN A 201 38.92 -8.85 -25.60
CA GLN A 201 39.64 -9.75 -24.69
C GLN A 201 39.11 -9.74 -23.26
N ILE A 202 38.29 -8.75 -22.88
CA ILE A 202 37.72 -8.66 -21.53
C ILE A 202 36.54 -9.63 -21.39
N ASN A 203 36.46 -10.32 -20.25
CA ASN A 203 35.27 -11.10 -19.92
C ASN A 203 34.13 -10.14 -19.59
N VAL A 204 33.41 -9.75 -20.64
CA VAL A 204 32.42 -8.71 -20.60
C VAL A 204 31.23 -9.09 -19.72
N PHE A 205 30.87 -10.38 -19.67
CA PHE A 205 29.76 -10.82 -18.83
C PHE A 205 29.98 -10.46 -17.34
N THR A 206 31.19 -10.76 -16.83
CA THR A 206 31.52 -10.47 -15.43
C THR A 206 31.62 -8.98 -15.16
N VAL A 207 32.29 -8.22 -16.07
CA VAL A 207 32.48 -6.78 -15.90
C VAL A 207 31.14 -6.03 -16.03
N ASN A 208 30.29 -6.40 -16.99
CA ASN A 208 28.97 -5.78 -17.16
C ASN A 208 28.11 -5.92 -15.91
N PHE A 209 28.07 -7.11 -15.32
CA PHE A 209 27.31 -7.36 -14.10
C PHE A 209 27.79 -6.49 -12.92
N GLN A 210 29.11 -6.39 -12.74
CA GLN A 210 29.70 -5.57 -11.68
C GLN A 210 29.40 -4.08 -11.88
N VAL A 211 29.54 -3.57 -13.12
CA VAL A 211 29.29 -2.16 -13.45
C VAL A 211 27.81 -1.83 -13.24
N LYS A 212 26.89 -2.67 -13.68
CA LYS A 212 25.44 -2.47 -13.45
C LYS A 212 25.12 -2.35 -11.97
N ILE A 213 25.62 -3.25 -11.12
CA ILE A 213 25.38 -3.17 -9.68
C ILE A 213 25.94 -1.88 -9.09
N ILE A 214 27.17 -1.50 -9.45
CA ILE A 214 27.79 -0.27 -8.93
C ILE A 214 26.99 0.97 -9.35
N MET A 215 26.62 1.06 -10.63
CA MET A 215 25.82 2.18 -11.15
C MET A 215 24.44 2.23 -10.52
N GLY A 216 23.80 1.09 -10.34
CA GLY A 216 22.51 1.00 -9.69
C GLY A 216 22.56 1.43 -8.23
N LEU A 217 23.53 0.96 -7.45
CA LEU A 217 23.71 1.38 -6.05
C LEU A 217 24.04 2.88 -5.94
N LEU A 218 24.86 3.41 -6.85
CA LEU A 218 25.17 4.83 -6.90
C LEU A 218 23.91 5.66 -7.18
N MET A 219 23.09 5.22 -8.14
CA MET A 219 21.80 5.87 -8.44
C MET A 219 20.82 5.77 -7.28
N MET A 220 20.77 4.62 -6.58
CA MET A 220 19.95 4.51 -5.36
C MET A 220 20.34 5.56 -4.31
N LEU A 221 21.64 5.79 -4.10
CA LEU A 221 22.13 6.81 -3.18
C LEU A 221 21.76 8.22 -3.62
N LEU A 222 21.88 8.53 -4.92
CA LEU A 222 21.52 9.83 -5.47
C LEU A 222 20.01 10.10 -5.41
N LEU A 223 19.20 9.07 -5.64
CA LEU A 223 17.74 9.16 -5.62
C LEU A 223 17.15 9.11 -4.20
N PHE A 224 17.97 8.87 -3.17
CA PHE A 224 17.47 8.73 -1.80
C PHE A 224 16.76 9.99 -1.28
N SER A 225 17.29 11.18 -1.59
CA SER A 225 16.66 12.45 -1.19
C SER A 225 15.30 12.70 -1.89
N PRO A 226 15.20 12.65 -3.23
CA PRO A 226 13.92 12.87 -3.90
C PRO A 226 12.90 11.75 -3.65
N MET A 227 13.34 10.59 -3.19
CA MET A 227 12.47 9.47 -2.85
C MET A 227 11.49 9.79 -1.72
N ALA A 228 11.89 10.57 -0.73
CA ALA A 228 11.00 10.95 0.37
C ALA A 228 9.78 11.72 -0.12
N ASP A 229 10.00 12.69 -1.01
CA ASP A 229 8.92 13.50 -1.62
C ASP A 229 8.01 12.64 -2.49
N TYR A 230 8.61 11.64 -3.16
CA TYR A 230 7.86 10.72 -4.00
C TYR A 230 6.95 9.79 -3.18
N ILE A 231 7.44 9.29 -2.06
CA ILE A 231 6.64 8.48 -1.12
C ILE A 231 5.50 9.32 -0.52
N ASP A 232 5.74 10.58 -0.18
CA ASP A 232 4.67 11.47 0.31
C ASP A 232 3.59 11.71 -0.77
N THR A 233 3.99 11.79 -2.03
CA THR A 233 3.06 11.84 -3.17
C THR A 233 2.22 10.57 -3.25
N ILE A 234 2.81 9.38 -3.08
CA ILE A 234 2.08 8.11 -3.07
C ILE A 234 1.07 8.07 -1.90
N PHE A 235 1.44 8.53 -0.71
CA PHE A 235 0.50 8.63 0.41
C PHE A 235 -0.62 9.62 0.12
N THR A 236 -0.35 10.72 -0.53
CA THR A 236 -1.37 11.68 -0.92
C THR A 236 -2.39 11.04 -1.87
N TYR A 237 -1.94 10.32 -2.90
CA TYR A 237 -2.82 9.55 -3.79
C TYR A 237 -3.62 8.48 -3.04
N MET A 238 -3.00 7.78 -2.10
CA MET A 238 -3.67 6.79 -1.25
C MET A 238 -4.85 7.41 -0.49
N TYR A 239 -4.64 8.57 0.17
CA TYR A 239 -5.71 9.27 0.90
C TYR A 239 -6.80 9.79 -0.02
N GLN A 240 -6.45 10.33 -1.19
CA GLN A 240 -7.42 10.75 -2.19
C GLN A 240 -8.27 9.57 -2.69
N MET A 241 -7.65 8.42 -2.92
CA MET A 241 -8.36 7.19 -3.30
C MET A 241 -9.28 6.73 -2.19
N MET A 242 -8.81 6.66 -0.94
CA MET A 242 -9.64 6.30 0.21
C MET A 242 -10.86 7.23 0.35
N TRP A 243 -10.66 8.52 0.17
CA TRP A 243 -11.74 9.51 0.19
C TRP A 243 -12.76 9.31 -0.92
N LYS A 244 -12.31 9.06 -2.16
CA LYS A 244 -13.19 8.74 -3.29
C LYS A 244 -13.98 7.45 -3.04
N LEU A 245 -13.35 6.43 -2.46
CA LEU A 245 -14.01 5.17 -2.09
C LEU A 245 -15.12 5.42 -1.06
N LEU A 246 -14.84 6.15 0.02
CA LEU A 246 -15.82 6.52 1.03
C LEU A 246 -16.99 7.32 0.45
N SER A 247 -16.70 8.30 -0.42
CA SER A 247 -17.74 9.13 -1.03
C SER A 247 -18.71 8.34 -1.93
N ASN A 248 -18.23 7.25 -2.57
CA ASN A 248 -19.03 6.36 -3.40
C ASN A 248 -19.74 5.25 -2.62
N MET A 249 -19.45 5.10 -1.32
CA MET A 249 -20.14 4.16 -0.41
C MET A 249 -21.11 4.87 0.54
N LYS A 250 -21.23 6.20 0.42
CA LYS A 250 -22.14 7.01 1.23
C LYS A 250 -23.60 6.71 0.84
N PRO A 251 -24.51 6.58 1.81
CA PRO A 251 -25.95 6.50 1.53
C PRO A 251 -26.43 7.76 0.78
N VAL A 252 -27.31 7.57 -0.19
CA VAL A 252 -27.96 8.64 -0.96
C VAL A 252 -28.94 9.38 -0.07
#